data_d01d3bef23e9ee187735a3da8126c347
#
_entry.id   d01d3bef23e9ee187735a3da8126c347
#
_cell.length_a   1.000
_cell.length_b   1.000
_cell.length_c   1.000
_cell.angle_alpha   90.00
_cell.angle_beta   90.00
_cell.angle_gamma   90.00
#
_symmetry.space_group_name_H-M   'P 1'
#
loop_
_entity.id
_entity.type
_entity.pdbx_description
1 polymer ?
#
loop_
_entity_poly.entity_id
_entity_poly.type
_entity_poly.pdbx_seq_one_letter_code
_entity_poly.pdbx_strand_id
1 'polypeptide(L)'
;MIEVKDLHKSFGDTAVLKGISTTFEKGKTNLIIGQSGSGKTVFIKCLLGLITPDEGTISYEGRVYSKLGVEEQRNLRQEMGMVFQGSALFDSMTVEGNVMFPLEMFTKQSRSEMQDRVDFVLERVNLVDAHKKYPAEISGGMQKR
;
A
#
# COMPACT_ATOMS: atom_id res chain seq x y z
N MET A 1 -12.06 0.88 -9.65
CA MET A 1 -12.57 2.23 -9.30
C MET A 1 -12.69 2.31 -7.78
N ILE A 2 -12.22 3.40 -7.17
CA ILE A 2 -12.39 3.66 -5.74
C ILE A 2 -13.26 4.91 -5.60
N GLU A 3 -14.34 4.82 -4.83
CA GLU A 3 -15.20 5.96 -4.53
C GLU A 3 -15.11 6.32 -3.05
N VAL A 4 -15.01 7.60 -2.78
CA VAL A 4 -14.99 8.18 -1.43
C VAL A 4 -16.18 9.15 -1.32
N LYS A 5 -16.96 9.02 -0.26
CA LYS A 5 -18.12 9.88 -0.02
C LYS A 5 -18.08 10.43 1.39
N ASP A 6 -18.05 11.76 1.48
CA ASP A 6 -18.14 12.55 2.69
C ASP A 6 -17.22 12.06 3.83
N LEU A 7 -15.93 11.87 3.51
CA LEU A 7 -14.98 11.26 4.42
C LEU A 7 -14.47 12.27 5.46
N HIS A 8 -14.66 11.97 6.74
CA HIS A 8 -14.20 12.76 7.87
C HIS A 8 -13.22 11.97 8.72
N LYS A 9 -12.21 12.67 9.26
CA LYS A 9 -11.25 12.13 10.24
C LYS A 9 -10.71 13.21 11.14
N SER A 10 -10.79 12.99 12.45
CA SER A 10 -10.23 13.84 13.50
C SER A 10 -9.25 13.07 14.37
N PHE A 11 -8.33 13.76 15.00
CA PHE A 11 -7.46 13.25 16.05
C PHE A 11 -7.54 14.20 17.25
N GLY A 12 -8.15 13.75 18.33
CA GLY A 12 -8.56 14.62 19.42
C GLY A 12 -9.47 15.73 18.87
N ASP A 13 -9.19 16.98 19.22
CA ASP A 13 -9.98 18.15 18.78
C ASP A 13 -9.61 18.65 17.37
N THR A 14 -8.65 18.00 16.69
CA THR A 14 -8.17 18.45 15.39
C THR A 14 -8.85 17.69 14.26
N ALA A 15 -9.75 18.34 13.52
CA ALA A 15 -10.36 17.81 12.31
C ALA A 15 -9.36 17.90 11.13
N VAL A 16 -8.94 16.73 10.62
CA VAL A 16 -7.94 16.60 9.54
C VAL A 16 -8.60 16.38 8.18
N LEU A 17 -9.58 15.48 8.08
CA LEU A 17 -10.39 15.32 6.88
C LEU A 17 -11.79 15.88 7.17
N LYS A 18 -12.29 16.71 6.28
CA LYS A 18 -13.50 17.53 6.51
C LYS A 18 -14.48 17.36 5.35
N GLY A 19 -15.01 16.14 5.17
CA GLY A 19 -16.01 15.85 4.14
C GLY A 19 -15.45 15.69 2.73
N ILE A 20 -14.40 14.85 2.59
CA ILE A 20 -13.78 14.61 1.27
C ILE A 20 -14.64 13.65 0.47
N SER A 21 -15.03 14.07 -0.74
CA SER A 21 -15.69 13.22 -1.73
C SER A 21 -14.92 13.24 -3.04
N THR A 22 -14.58 12.06 -3.57
CA THR A 22 -13.82 11.92 -4.82
C THR A 22 -13.95 10.51 -5.40
N THR A 23 -13.55 10.36 -6.66
CA THR A 23 -13.52 9.06 -7.34
C THR A 23 -12.17 8.89 -8.03
N PHE A 24 -11.54 7.73 -7.82
CA PHE A 24 -10.33 7.31 -8.51
C PHE A 24 -10.71 6.29 -9.58
N GLU A 25 -10.56 6.70 -10.84
CA GLU A 25 -10.88 5.84 -11.97
C GLU A 25 -9.84 4.75 -12.19
N LYS A 26 -10.29 3.57 -12.59
CA LYS A 26 -9.41 2.44 -12.92
C LYS A 26 -8.55 2.76 -14.15
N GLY A 27 -7.27 2.37 -14.10
CA GLY A 27 -6.32 2.54 -15.20
C GLY A 27 -5.84 3.98 -15.41
N LYS A 28 -6.17 4.91 -14.51
CA LYS A 28 -5.69 6.30 -14.57
C LYS A 28 -4.74 6.60 -13.41
N THR A 29 -3.79 7.49 -13.66
CA THR A 29 -2.98 8.10 -12.59
C THR A 29 -3.76 9.23 -11.96
N ASN A 30 -3.96 9.17 -10.65
CA ASN A 30 -4.62 10.20 -9.86
C ASN A 30 -3.60 10.86 -8.94
N LEU A 31 -3.63 12.19 -8.86
CA LEU A 31 -2.69 12.97 -8.05
C LEU A 31 -3.43 13.68 -6.92
N ILE A 32 -2.93 13.51 -5.70
CA ILE A 32 -3.40 14.22 -4.51
C ILE A 32 -2.38 15.31 -4.17
N ILE A 33 -2.75 16.57 -4.31
CA ILE A 33 -1.90 17.73 -4.04
C ILE A 33 -2.43 18.52 -2.85
N GLY A 34 -1.55 19.25 -2.19
CA GLY A 34 -1.87 20.11 -1.04
C GLY A 34 -0.64 20.42 -0.21
N GLN A 35 -0.74 21.39 0.66
CA GLN A 35 0.32 21.81 1.59
C GLN A 35 0.76 20.69 2.53
N SER A 36 1.95 20.81 3.12
CA SER A 36 2.37 19.90 4.19
C SER A 36 1.38 20.00 5.35
N GLY A 37 1.04 18.86 5.96
CA GLY A 37 0.06 18.82 7.06
C GLY A 37 -1.42 18.88 6.62
N SER A 38 -1.76 19.01 5.34
CA SER A 38 -3.15 19.10 4.87
C SER A 38 -3.96 17.80 4.91
N GLY A 39 -3.44 16.73 5.51
CA GLY A 39 -4.16 15.46 5.67
C GLY A 39 -3.97 14.44 4.54
N LYS A 40 -3.15 14.71 3.50
CA LYS A 40 -2.93 13.78 2.36
C LYS A 40 -2.56 12.36 2.81
N THR A 41 -1.59 12.24 3.72
CA THR A 41 -1.14 10.95 4.24
C THR A 41 -2.25 10.26 5.05
N VAL A 42 -3.04 11.02 5.82
CA VAL A 42 -4.19 10.47 6.56
C VAL A 42 -5.24 9.95 5.60
N PHE A 43 -5.54 10.71 4.55
CA PHE A 43 -6.49 10.30 3.51
C PHE A 43 -6.04 9.00 2.82
N ILE A 44 -4.76 8.92 2.37
CA ILE A 44 -4.22 7.68 1.77
C ILE A 44 -4.29 6.51 2.76
N LYS A 45 -3.96 6.71 4.03
CA LYS A 45 -4.08 5.67 5.06
C LYS A 45 -5.52 5.21 5.28
N CYS A 46 -6.50 6.11 5.18
CA CYS A 46 -7.92 5.74 5.19
C CYS A 46 -8.29 4.90 3.96
N LEU A 47 -7.81 5.28 2.76
CA LEU A 47 -8.00 4.48 1.55
C LEU A 47 -7.43 3.06 1.66
N LEU A 48 -6.35 2.87 2.37
CA LEU A 48 -5.73 1.55 2.56
C LEU A 48 -6.31 0.76 3.75
N GLY A 49 -7.29 1.34 4.46
CA GLY A 49 -7.85 0.74 5.67
C GLY A 49 -6.85 0.63 6.83
N LEU A 50 -5.79 1.46 6.82
CA LEU A 50 -4.82 1.57 7.93
C LEU A 50 -5.30 2.52 9.02
N ILE A 51 -6.21 3.42 8.69
CA ILE A 51 -6.92 4.33 9.62
C ILE A 51 -8.40 4.22 9.30
N THR A 52 -9.22 4.01 10.33
CA THR A 52 -10.67 4.04 10.20
C THR A 52 -11.14 5.49 10.18
N PRO A 53 -11.88 5.94 9.15
CA PRO A 53 -12.52 7.25 9.16
C PRO A 53 -13.59 7.32 10.26
N ASP A 54 -13.91 8.53 10.71
CA ASP A 54 -14.95 8.75 11.71
C ASP A 54 -16.35 8.75 11.06
N GLU A 55 -16.45 9.35 9.85
CA GLU A 55 -17.67 9.39 9.05
C GLU A 55 -17.36 9.21 7.57
N GLY A 56 -18.39 8.96 6.78
CA GLY A 56 -18.28 8.76 5.35
C GLY A 56 -18.04 7.32 4.94
N THR A 57 -17.86 7.10 3.65
CA THR A 57 -17.67 5.75 3.10
C THR A 57 -16.58 5.71 2.05
N ILE A 58 -15.89 4.57 2.00
CA ILE A 58 -14.93 4.23 0.94
C ILE A 58 -15.42 2.93 0.31
N SER A 59 -15.53 2.90 -1.01
CA SER A 59 -15.91 1.70 -1.75
C SER A 59 -14.90 1.36 -2.85
N TYR A 60 -14.65 0.07 -3.03
CA TYR A 60 -13.74 -0.50 -4.01
C TYR A 60 -14.53 -1.36 -4.97
N GLU A 61 -14.67 -0.91 -6.22
CA GLU A 61 -15.48 -1.59 -7.23
C GLU A 61 -16.88 -1.96 -6.70
N GLY A 62 -17.54 -1.01 -6.00
CA GLY A 62 -18.85 -1.16 -5.38
C GLY A 62 -18.86 -1.85 -4.02
N ARG A 63 -17.75 -2.45 -3.56
CA ARG A 63 -17.63 -3.05 -2.23
C ARG A 63 -17.36 -1.97 -1.18
N VAL A 64 -18.32 -1.68 -0.31
CA VAL A 64 -18.16 -0.67 0.77
C VAL A 64 -17.28 -1.25 1.88
N TYR A 65 -16.10 -0.67 2.12
CA TYR A 65 -15.06 -1.20 3.01
C TYR A 65 -15.55 -1.45 4.44
N SER A 66 -16.32 -0.53 5.02
CA SER A 66 -16.84 -0.64 6.39
C SER A 66 -17.90 -1.74 6.57
N LYS A 67 -18.46 -2.26 5.46
CA LYS A 67 -19.44 -3.36 5.48
C LYS A 67 -18.81 -4.74 5.25
N LEU A 68 -17.53 -4.78 4.91
CA LEU A 68 -16.80 -6.02 4.68
C LEU A 68 -16.43 -6.69 6.01
N GLY A 69 -16.49 -8.01 6.03
CA GLY A 69 -15.95 -8.81 7.11
C GLY A 69 -14.42 -8.71 7.20
N VAL A 70 -13.84 -9.11 8.34
CA VAL A 70 -12.38 -8.99 8.60
C VAL A 70 -11.55 -9.67 7.52
N GLU A 71 -11.97 -10.85 7.07
CA GLU A 71 -11.26 -11.62 6.04
C GLU A 71 -11.34 -10.95 4.66
N GLU A 72 -12.52 -10.42 4.30
CA GLU A 72 -12.71 -9.67 3.06
C GLU A 72 -11.88 -8.39 3.02
N GLN A 73 -11.80 -7.66 4.16
CA GLN A 73 -10.94 -6.49 4.30
C GLN A 73 -9.45 -6.86 4.15
N ARG A 74 -9.04 -8.02 4.69
CA ARG A 74 -7.69 -8.53 4.55
C ARG A 74 -7.38 -8.84 3.08
N ASN A 75 -8.26 -9.54 2.40
CA ASN A 75 -8.10 -9.87 0.98
C ASN A 75 -8.05 -8.61 0.12
N LEU A 76 -8.93 -7.64 0.37
CA LEU A 76 -8.92 -6.36 -0.34
C LEU A 76 -7.59 -5.61 -0.16
N ARG A 77 -7.00 -5.62 1.05
CA ARG A 77 -5.67 -5.00 1.27
C ARG A 77 -4.55 -5.72 0.51
N GLN A 78 -4.65 -7.02 0.27
CA GLN A 78 -3.69 -7.76 -0.56
C GLN A 78 -3.78 -7.41 -2.05
N GLU A 79 -4.92 -6.90 -2.51
CA GLU A 79 -5.10 -6.38 -3.88
C GLU A 79 -4.39 -5.02 -4.10
N MET A 80 -3.97 -4.34 -3.02
CA MET A 80 -3.38 -3.00 -3.06
C MET A 80 -1.91 -3.02 -2.66
N GLY A 81 -1.05 -2.39 -3.48
CA GLY A 81 0.34 -2.11 -3.13
C GLY A 81 0.50 -0.68 -2.59
N MET A 82 1.38 -0.51 -1.62
CA MET A 82 1.76 0.80 -1.11
C MET A 82 3.27 0.98 -1.11
N VAL A 83 3.73 2.12 -1.63
CA VAL A 83 5.11 2.56 -1.49
C VAL A 83 5.18 3.63 -0.40
N PHE A 84 5.90 3.36 0.66
CA PHE A 84 6.09 4.29 1.77
C PHE A 84 7.18 5.33 1.46
N GLN A 85 7.08 6.51 2.07
CA GLN A 85 8.09 7.56 1.94
C GLN A 85 9.48 7.09 2.41
N GLY A 86 9.54 6.26 3.44
CA GLY A 86 10.75 5.67 4.01
C GLY A 86 11.00 4.22 3.57
N SER A 87 10.63 3.82 2.36
CA SER A 87 10.75 2.46 1.78
C SER A 87 10.10 1.32 2.57
N ALA A 88 10.15 1.33 3.89
CA ALA A 88 9.57 0.31 4.80
C ALA A 88 10.07 -1.13 4.53
N LEU A 89 11.34 -1.26 4.16
CA LEU A 89 12.02 -2.55 4.03
C LEU A 89 12.54 -3.03 5.39
N PHE A 90 12.65 -4.33 5.54
CA PHE A 90 13.34 -4.94 6.69
C PHE A 90 14.86 -4.85 6.47
N ASP A 91 15.54 -4.03 7.26
CA ASP A 91 17.00 -3.82 7.15
C ASP A 91 17.81 -5.09 7.44
N SER A 92 17.24 -6.01 8.21
CA SER A 92 17.85 -7.30 8.54
C SER A 92 17.71 -8.36 7.44
N MET A 93 16.97 -8.07 6.36
CA MET A 93 16.76 -8.97 5.24
C MET A 93 17.42 -8.43 3.97
N THR A 94 17.86 -9.34 3.11
CA THR A 94 18.31 -8.97 1.75
C THR A 94 17.16 -8.46 0.91
N VAL A 95 17.42 -7.89 -0.25
CA VAL A 95 16.40 -7.50 -1.24
C VAL A 95 15.51 -8.68 -1.60
N GLU A 96 16.11 -9.83 -1.92
CA GLU A 96 15.39 -11.09 -2.16
C GLU A 96 14.51 -11.48 -0.97
N GLY A 97 15.04 -11.40 0.25
CA GLY A 97 14.30 -11.70 1.48
C GLY A 97 13.09 -10.78 1.70
N ASN A 98 13.24 -9.50 1.43
CA ASN A 98 12.13 -8.52 1.49
C ASN A 98 11.02 -8.84 0.49
N VAL A 99 11.37 -9.24 -0.73
CA VAL A 99 10.39 -9.62 -1.77
C VAL A 99 9.77 -10.99 -1.48
N MET A 100 10.54 -11.92 -0.91
CA MET A 100 10.09 -13.27 -0.52
C MET A 100 9.08 -13.23 0.64
N PHE A 101 9.30 -12.34 1.60
CA PHE A 101 8.53 -12.27 2.86
C PHE A 101 7.00 -12.28 2.67
N PRO A 102 6.39 -11.42 1.83
CA PRO A 102 4.94 -11.47 1.61
C PRO A 102 4.47 -12.77 0.92
N LEU A 103 5.30 -13.41 0.12
CA LEU A 103 4.95 -14.70 -0.49
C LEU A 103 4.88 -15.80 0.57
N GLU A 104 5.83 -15.84 1.49
CA GLU A 104 5.84 -16.78 2.63
C GLU A 104 4.65 -16.55 3.56
N MET A 105 4.26 -15.29 3.79
CA MET A 105 3.17 -14.95 4.71
C MET A 105 1.77 -15.19 4.13
N PHE A 106 1.57 -15.04 2.82
CA PHE A 106 0.24 -14.96 2.23
C PHE A 106 -0.04 -15.99 1.15
N THR A 107 0.94 -16.82 0.75
CA THR A 107 0.73 -17.86 -0.26
C THR A 107 1.03 -19.25 0.28
N LYS A 108 0.59 -20.27 -0.47
CA LYS A 108 0.91 -21.67 -0.22
C LYS A 108 1.86 -22.23 -1.30
N GLN A 109 2.57 -21.35 -2.00
CA GLN A 109 3.50 -21.74 -3.04
C GLN A 109 4.70 -22.50 -2.48
N SER A 110 5.27 -23.38 -3.27
CA SER A 110 6.54 -24.03 -2.95
C SER A 110 7.70 -23.02 -2.94
N ARG A 111 8.79 -23.36 -2.29
CA ARG A 111 9.99 -22.50 -2.25
C ARG A 111 10.50 -22.16 -3.65
N SER A 112 10.46 -23.10 -4.59
CA SER A 112 10.88 -22.88 -5.97
C SER A 112 9.97 -21.87 -6.67
N GLU A 113 8.65 -22.04 -6.58
CA GLU A 113 7.70 -21.10 -7.19
C GLU A 113 7.84 -19.68 -6.62
N MET A 114 8.06 -19.56 -5.31
CA MET A 114 8.33 -18.26 -4.69
C MET A 114 9.63 -17.63 -5.21
N GLN A 115 10.70 -18.45 -5.38
CA GLN A 115 11.97 -17.97 -5.93
C GLN A 115 11.80 -17.48 -7.37
N ASP A 116 11.15 -18.25 -8.22
CA ASP A 116 10.85 -17.86 -9.61
C ASP A 116 10.06 -16.54 -9.64
N ARG A 117 9.15 -16.35 -8.70
CA ARG A 117 8.39 -15.10 -8.59
C ARG A 117 9.26 -13.93 -8.15
N VAL A 118 10.17 -14.13 -7.19
CA VAL A 118 11.13 -13.12 -6.73
C VAL A 118 12.02 -12.68 -7.89
N ASP A 119 12.60 -13.64 -8.61
CA ASP A 119 13.50 -13.37 -9.74
C ASP A 119 12.76 -12.58 -10.84
N PHE A 120 11.55 -13.01 -11.18
CA PHE A 120 10.71 -12.31 -12.15
C PHE A 120 10.42 -10.85 -11.75
N VAL A 121 10.03 -10.58 -10.49
CA VAL A 121 9.70 -9.20 -10.10
C VAL A 121 10.93 -8.32 -9.97
N LEU A 122 12.07 -8.85 -9.52
CA LEU A 122 13.34 -8.11 -9.46
C LEU A 122 13.86 -7.76 -10.87
N GLU A 123 13.71 -8.67 -11.83
CA GLU A 123 14.02 -8.39 -13.24
C GLU A 123 13.13 -7.27 -13.80
N ARG A 124 11.82 -7.32 -13.54
CA ARG A 124 10.85 -6.30 -14.00
C ARG A 124 11.17 -4.88 -13.53
N VAL A 125 11.85 -4.75 -12.39
CA VAL A 125 12.27 -3.44 -11.84
C VAL A 125 13.77 -3.16 -11.99
N ASN A 126 14.49 -3.94 -12.81
CA ASN A 126 15.93 -3.83 -13.06
C ASN A 126 16.77 -3.88 -11.76
N LEU A 127 16.54 -4.89 -10.94
CA LEU A 127 17.28 -5.16 -9.70
C LEU A 127 17.91 -6.55 -9.66
N VAL A 128 18.23 -7.13 -10.81
CA VAL A 128 18.81 -8.49 -10.95
C VAL A 128 20.10 -8.68 -10.15
N ASP A 129 20.95 -7.67 -10.05
CA ASP A 129 22.23 -7.73 -9.34
C ASP A 129 22.11 -7.37 -7.85
N ALA A 130 20.88 -7.23 -7.34
CA ALA A 130 20.63 -6.77 -5.98
C ALA A 130 20.11 -7.85 -5.03
N HIS A 131 19.84 -9.08 -5.48
CA HIS A 131 19.22 -10.14 -4.70
C HIS A 131 19.81 -10.31 -3.30
N LYS A 132 21.11 -10.41 -3.20
CA LYS A 132 21.84 -10.68 -1.96
C LYS A 132 22.25 -9.42 -1.18
N LYS A 133 21.99 -8.22 -1.73
CA LYS A 133 22.27 -6.95 -1.07
C LYS A 133 21.25 -6.65 0.01
N TYR A 134 21.66 -5.96 1.04
CA TYR A 134 20.78 -5.42 2.07
C TYR A 134 20.27 -4.03 1.66
N PRO A 135 19.18 -3.53 2.25
CA PRO A 135 18.64 -2.19 1.97
C PRO A 135 19.69 -1.08 2.07
N ALA A 136 20.60 -1.15 3.04
CA ALA A 136 21.70 -0.18 3.20
C ALA A 136 22.74 -0.18 2.06
N GLU A 137 22.79 -1.25 1.25
CA GLU A 137 23.75 -1.42 0.16
C GLU A 137 23.18 -1.00 -1.21
N ILE A 138 21.93 -0.55 -1.24
CA ILE A 138 21.25 -0.09 -2.47
C ILE A 138 20.81 1.37 -2.33
N SER A 139 20.69 2.07 -3.46
CA SER A 139 20.29 3.47 -3.45
C SER A 139 18.81 3.65 -3.02
N GLY A 140 18.45 4.83 -2.50
CA GLY A 140 17.08 5.14 -2.14
C GLY A 140 16.08 5.02 -3.31
N GLY A 141 16.54 5.25 -4.55
CA GLY A 141 15.73 4.99 -5.75
C GLY A 141 15.52 3.49 -6.01
N MET A 142 16.52 2.65 -5.72
CA MET A 142 16.39 1.18 -5.81
C MET A 142 15.44 0.65 -4.73
N GLN A 143 15.49 1.20 -3.52
CA GLN A 143 14.59 0.81 -2.42
C GLN A 143 13.11 1.10 -2.70
N LYS A 144 12.80 2.01 -3.64
CA LYS A 144 11.42 2.38 -4.01
C LYS A 144 10.89 1.64 -5.23
N ARG A 145 11.71 0.85 -5.86
CA ARG A 145 11.34 -0.03 -6.98
C ARG A 145 10.92 -1.41 -6.49
#